data_3cc70aaa347db775581eb774e617d136
#
_entry.id   3cc70aaa347db775581eb774e617d136
#
_cell.length_a   1.000
_cell.length_b   1.000
_cell.length_c   1.000
_cell.angle_alpha   90.00
_cell.angle_beta   90.00
_cell.angle_gamma   90.00
#
_symmetry.space_group_name_H-M   'P 1'
#
loop_
_entity.id
_entity.type
_entity.pdbx_description
1 polymer ?
#
loop_
_entity_poly.entity_id
_entity_poly.type
_entity_poly.pdbx_seq_one_letter_code
_entity_poly.pdbx_strand_id
1 'polypeptide(L)'
;YCMSACPYGVRQFNWEDPAKAHQRSEYQEQYHYGYPEDHRHEGRLVYMMLRPKGIVEKCTFCAQYRDKGELPACVRGCPGKARFVGDLDDPASEVSTMMKGRNAFTLLPEKGTKPTVFYLPPKAKEV
;
A
#
# COMPACT_ATOMS: atom_id res chain seq x y z
N TYR A 1 -3.88 -2.04 -21.09
CA TYR A 1 -3.13 -0.81 -21.42
C TYR A 1 -2.45 -0.18 -20.21
N CYS A 2 -3.16 0.03 -19.09
CA CYS A 2 -2.59 0.71 -17.91
C CYS A 2 -1.37 0.01 -17.27
N MET A 3 -1.22 -1.30 -17.45
CA MET A 3 -0.03 -2.03 -17.02
C MET A 3 1.19 -1.68 -17.88
N SER A 4 0.99 -1.67 -19.20
CA SER A 4 2.06 -1.35 -20.16
C SER A 4 2.47 0.13 -20.10
N ALA A 5 1.52 1.01 -19.79
CA ALA A 5 1.76 2.45 -19.70
C ALA A 5 2.41 2.88 -18.38
N CYS A 6 2.36 2.04 -17.33
CA CYS A 6 2.90 2.41 -16.03
C CYS A 6 4.43 2.23 -15.98
N PRO A 7 5.22 3.30 -15.87
CA PRO A 7 6.68 3.20 -15.86
C PRO A 7 7.22 2.57 -14.57
N TYR A 8 6.40 2.46 -13.53
CA TYR A 8 6.79 1.92 -12.22
C TYR A 8 6.49 0.42 -12.05
N GLY A 9 5.75 -0.21 -12.99
CA GLY A 9 5.35 -1.62 -12.90
C GLY A 9 4.46 -1.96 -11.70
N VAL A 10 3.76 -0.99 -11.12
CA VAL A 10 2.99 -1.16 -9.87
C VAL A 10 1.57 -1.68 -10.08
N ARG A 11 1.20 -1.93 -11.32
CA ARG A 11 -0.13 -2.42 -11.66
C ARG A 11 -0.08 -3.91 -11.87
N GLN A 12 -0.90 -4.63 -11.11
CA GLN A 12 -0.97 -6.09 -11.12
C GLN A 12 -2.31 -6.53 -11.68
N PHE A 13 -2.30 -7.57 -12.50
CA PHE A 13 -3.51 -8.15 -13.07
C PHE A 13 -3.86 -9.46 -12.34
N ASN A 14 -5.10 -9.60 -11.95
CA ASN A 14 -5.60 -10.81 -11.31
C ASN A 14 -5.90 -11.88 -12.36
N TRP A 15 -4.90 -12.70 -12.67
CA TRP A 15 -5.02 -13.80 -13.63
C TRP A 15 -5.88 -14.95 -13.10
N GLU A 16 -5.82 -15.18 -11.79
CA GLU A 16 -6.57 -16.23 -11.11
C GLU A 16 -7.62 -15.62 -10.18
N ASP A 17 -8.60 -16.44 -9.81
CA ASP A 17 -9.57 -16.03 -8.79
C ASP A 17 -8.87 -16.01 -7.42
N PRO A 18 -8.76 -14.84 -6.77
CA PRO A 18 -8.11 -14.73 -5.47
C PRO A 18 -8.73 -15.65 -4.42
N ALA A 19 -10.04 -15.90 -4.49
CA ALA A 19 -10.72 -16.83 -3.59
C ALA A 19 -10.19 -18.27 -3.73
N LYS A 20 -9.83 -18.68 -4.94
CA LYS A 20 -9.23 -20.01 -5.18
C LYS A 20 -7.75 -20.05 -4.81
N ALA A 21 -7.02 -18.99 -5.03
CA ALA A 21 -5.62 -18.89 -4.64
C ALA A 21 -5.45 -18.98 -3.12
N HIS A 22 -6.36 -18.37 -2.36
CA HIS A 22 -6.36 -18.43 -0.91
C HIS A 22 -6.73 -19.81 -0.35
N GLN A 23 -7.49 -20.62 -1.07
CA GLN A 23 -7.82 -21.98 -0.65
C GLN A 23 -6.67 -22.97 -0.80
N ARG A 24 -5.62 -22.62 -1.54
CA ARG A 24 -4.50 -23.52 -1.85
C ARG A 24 -3.30 -23.41 -0.92
N SER A 25 -3.24 -22.46 -0.03
CA SER A 25 -2.07 -22.32 0.81
C SER A 25 -2.21 -23.08 2.12
N GLU A 26 -1.43 -24.14 2.28
CA GLU A 26 -1.14 -24.80 3.56
C GLU A 26 -0.68 -23.80 4.64
N TYR A 27 -0.22 -22.63 4.21
CA TYR A 27 0.13 -21.49 5.05
C TYR A 27 -1.05 -20.89 5.82
N GLN A 28 -2.27 -21.01 5.32
CA GLN A 28 -3.45 -20.44 5.99
C GLN A 28 -3.87 -21.23 7.22
N GLU A 29 -3.71 -22.55 7.20
CA GLU A 29 -4.01 -23.38 8.37
C GLU A 29 -3.00 -23.17 9.49
N GLN A 30 -1.73 -22.91 9.15
CA GLN A 30 -0.66 -22.82 10.11
C GLN A 30 -0.54 -21.43 10.78
N TYR A 31 -0.95 -20.36 10.12
CA TYR A 31 -0.74 -19.00 10.62
C TYR A 31 -2.01 -18.21 10.90
N HIS A 32 -3.19 -18.83 10.79
CA HIS A 32 -4.48 -18.15 10.98
C HIS A 32 -4.55 -16.77 10.29
N TYR A 33 -3.92 -16.64 9.13
CA TYR A 33 -4.15 -15.51 8.24
C TYR A 33 -5.54 -15.61 7.59
N GLY A 34 -6.48 -16.15 8.35
CA GLY A 34 -7.89 -16.01 8.07
C GLY A 34 -8.25 -14.53 8.23
N TYR A 35 -9.02 -14.01 7.31
CA TYR A 35 -9.68 -12.74 7.54
C TYR A 35 -10.37 -12.82 8.90
N PRO A 36 -10.23 -11.78 9.76
CA PRO A 36 -10.90 -11.75 11.05
C PRO A 36 -12.38 -12.11 10.88
N GLU A 37 -12.94 -12.85 11.83
CA GLU A 37 -14.34 -13.30 11.77
C GLU A 37 -15.34 -12.14 11.65
N ASP A 38 -14.93 -10.92 12.04
CA ASP A 38 -15.67 -9.68 11.92
C ASP A 38 -15.91 -9.23 10.46
N HIS A 39 -15.21 -9.81 9.49
CA HIS A 39 -15.43 -9.58 8.05
C HIS A 39 -16.47 -10.51 7.43
N ARG A 40 -17.09 -11.37 8.21
CA ARG A 40 -18.20 -12.21 7.78
C ARG A 40 -19.54 -11.52 8.08
N HIS A 41 -20.10 -10.83 7.12
CA HIS A 41 -21.51 -10.47 7.15
C HIS A 41 -22.34 -11.70 6.75
N GLU A 42 -23.19 -12.21 7.67
CA GLU A 42 -24.11 -13.33 7.44
C GLU A 42 -23.46 -14.64 6.96
N GLY A 43 -22.25 -14.95 7.44
CA GLY A 43 -21.52 -16.17 7.04
C GLY A 43 -20.96 -16.15 5.62
N ARG A 44 -21.10 -15.02 4.90
CA ARG A 44 -20.46 -14.78 3.61
C ARG A 44 -19.21 -13.95 3.81
N LEU A 45 -18.09 -14.38 3.23
CA LEU A 45 -16.95 -13.49 3.02
C LEU A 45 -17.48 -12.24 2.31
N VAL A 46 -17.26 -11.06 2.92
CA VAL A 46 -17.68 -9.82 2.28
C VAL A 46 -16.93 -9.71 0.96
N TYR A 47 -17.62 -9.99 -0.11
CA TYR A 47 -17.11 -10.07 -1.48
C TYR A 47 -16.38 -8.79 -1.92
N MET A 48 -16.63 -7.68 -1.22
CA MET A 48 -15.98 -6.40 -1.47
C MET A 48 -14.48 -6.39 -1.12
N MET A 49 -13.99 -7.38 -0.38
CA MET A 49 -12.55 -7.49 -0.07
C MET A 49 -11.83 -8.50 -0.96
N LEU A 50 -12.55 -9.40 -1.60
CA LEU A 50 -12.00 -10.31 -2.60
C LEU A 50 -12.06 -9.65 -3.97
N ARG A 51 -10.90 -9.29 -4.45
CA ARG A 51 -10.77 -8.67 -5.76
C ARG A 51 -11.11 -9.67 -6.84
N PRO A 52 -11.97 -9.32 -7.81
CA PRO A 52 -12.37 -10.28 -8.84
C PRO A 52 -11.21 -10.61 -9.78
N LYS A 53 -11.28 -11.81 -10.38
CA LYS A 53 -10.44 -12.18 -11.50
C LYS A 53 -10.65 -11.21 -12.67
N GLY A 54 -9.59 -10.94 -13.43
CA GLY A 54 -9.68 -10.18 -14.68
C GLY A 54 -9.61 -8.66 -14.51
N ILE A 55 -9.29 -8.17 -13.32
CA ILE A 55 -9.07 -6.74 -13.06
C ILE A 55 -7.61 -6.40 -12.84
N VAL A 56 -7.27 -5.15 -13.08
CA VAL A 56 -5.96 -4.58 -12.75
C VAL A 56 -6.07 -3.80 -11.46
N GLU A 57 -5.15 -3.99 -10.57
CA GLU A 57 -5.11 -3.32 -9.27
C GLU A 57 -3.75 -2.71 -8.96
N LYS A 58 -3.76 -1.84 -7.99
CA LYS A 58 -2.57 -1.23 -7.40
C LYS A 58 -2.82 -0.96 -5.92
N CYS A 59 -1.78 -0.56 -5.21
CA CYS A 59 -1.89 -0.12 -3.82
C CYS A 59 -2.99 0.94 -3.65
N THR A 60 -3.91 0.72 -2.70
CA THR A 60 -5.00 1.62 -2.31
C THR A 60 -4.66 2.44 -1.06
N PHE A 61 -3.42 2.41 -0.59
CA PHE A 61 -3.00 2.95 0.71
C PHE A 61 -3.77 2.36 1.90
N CYS A 62 -4.16 1.07 1.79
CA CYS A 62 -4.94 0.39 2.83
C CYS A 62 -6.19 1.20 3.24
N ALA A 63 -7.05 1.53 2.27
CA ALA A 63 -8.26 2.34 2.50
C ALA A 63 -9.06 1.83 3.70
N GLN A 64 -9.20 0.51 3.86
CA GLN A 64 -9.90 -0.15 4.96
C GLN A 64 -9.34 0.16 6.35
N TYR A 65 -8.06 0.51 6.46
CA TYR A 65 -7.44 0.95 7.73
C TYR A 65 -7.55 2.46 7.89
N ARG A 66 -7.30 3.22 6.81
CA ARG A 66 -7.40 4.68 6.84
C ARG A 66 -8.80 5.16 7.25
N ASP A 67 -9.84 4.50 6.75
CA ASP A 67 -11.23 4.83 7.06
C ASP A 67 -11.55 4.63 8.55
N LYS A 68 -10.74 3.84 9.24
CA LYS A 68 -10.77 3.65 10.70
C LYS A 68 -9.78 4.54 11.46
N GLY A 69 -9.08 5.44 10.77
CA GLY A 69 -8.04 6.27 11.37
C GLY A 69 -6.73 5.52 11.67
N GLU A 70 -6.54 4.31 11.11
CA GLU A 70 -5.36 3.49 11.34
C GLU A 70 -4.31 3.69 10.25
N LEU A 71 -3.06 3.46 10.60
CA LEU A 71 -1.96 3.50 9.64
C LEU A 71 -1.99 2.30 8.69
N PRO A 72 -1.54 2.47 7.43
CA PRO A 72 -1.37 1.37 6.49
C PRO A 72 -0.50 0.23 7.03
N ALA A 73 -0.82 -1.01 6.66
CA ALA A 73 -0.12 -2.20 7.14
C ALA A 73 1.40 -2.16 6.89
N CYS A 74 1.83 -1.64 5.73
CA CYS A 74 3.25 -1.53 5.39
C CYS A 74 4.01 -0.51 6.25
N VAL A 75 3.32 0.49 6.82
CA VAL A 75 3.89 1.46 7.77
C VAL A 75 4.00 0.81 9.14
N ARG A 76 2.91 0.20 9.63
CA ARG A 76 2.89 -0.50 10.92
C ARG A 76 3.90 -1.66 11.00
N GLY A 77 4.01 -2.43 9.92
CA GLY A 77 4.89 -3.60 9.84
C GLY A 77 6.34 -3.28 9.45
N CYS A 78 6.75 -2.02 9.36
CA CYS A 78 8.11 -1.67 8.99
C CYS A 78 9.04 -1.69 10.21
N PRO A 79 9.92 -2.70 10.38
CA PRO A 79 10.78 -2.79 11.55
C PRO A 79 11.80 -1.65 11.62
N GLY A 80 12.25 -1.16 10.46
CA GLY A 80 13.19 -0.02 10.37
C GLY A 80 12.51 1.35 10.51
N LYS A 81 11.17 1.40 10.70
CA LYS A 81 10.39 2.65 10.76
C LYS A 81 10.74 3.64 9.64
N ALA A 82 10.99 3.09 8.44
CA ALA A 82 11.44 3.86 7.27
C ALA A 82 10.30 4.24 6.32
N ARG A 83 9.05 3.96 6.70
CA ARG A 83 7.87 4.25 5.89
C ARG A 83 6.94 5.17 6.65
N PHE A 84 6.56 6.25 6.00
CA PHE A 84 5.69 7.28 6.54
C PHE A 84 4.52 7.48 5.59
N VAL A 85 3.39 7.91 6.12
CA VAL A 85 2.20 8.27 5.37
C VAL A 85 1.57 9.49 6.01
N GLY A 86 1.05 10.38 5.21
CA GLY A 86 0.37 11.57 5.69
C GLY A 86 -0.18 12.40 4.53
N ASP A 87 -0.82 13.48 4.89
CA ASP A 87 -1.35 14.45 3.95
C ASP A 87 -0.22 15.40 3.52
N LEU A 88 0.02 15.50 2.22
CA LEU A 88 1.03 16.40 1.65
C LEU A 88 0.54 17.85 1.55
N ASP A 89 -0.78 18.03 1.55
CA ASP A 89 -1.40 19.35 1.48
C ASP A 89 -1.49 20.01 2.88
N ASP A 90 -1.38 19.20 3.95
CA ASP A 90 -1.28 19.72 5.31
C ASP A 90 0.19 20.03 5.66
N PRO A 91 0.55 21.33 5.83
CA PRO A 91 1.92 21.71 6.18
C PRO A 91 2.35 21.28 7.58
N ALA A 92 1.41 20.92 8.46
CA ALA A 92 1.66 20.45 9.81
C ALA A 92 1.82 18.92 9.87
N SER A 93 1.49 18.19 8.80
CA SER A 93 1.62 16.75 8.75
C SER A 93 3.08 16.31 8.94
N GLU A 94 3.27 15.11 9.52
CA GLU A 94 4.59 14.54 9.74
C GLU A 94 5.39 14.47 8.44
N VAL A 95 4.77 14.00 7.35
CA VAL A 95 5.45 13.85 6.06
C VAL A 95 5.88 15.19 5.48
N SER A 96 5.02 16.22 5.55
CA SER A 96 5.34 17.57 5.09
C SER A 96 6.48 18.18 5.90
N THR A 97 6.47 17.98 7.21
CA THR A 97 7.53 18.44 8.11
C THR A 97 8.85 17.72 7.83
N MET A 98 8.81 16.39 7.61
CA MET A 98 10.01 15.61 7.29
C MET A 98 10.64 16.00 5.95
N MET A 99 9.85 16.45 4.99
CA MET A 99 10.34 16.87 3.67
C MET A 99 10.99 18.26 3.70
N LYS A 100 10.60 19.10 4.65
CA LYS A 100 11.20 20.43 4.81
C LYS A 100 12.69 20.33 5.15
N GLY A 101 13.52 21.01 4.37
CA GLY A 101 14.98 21.03 4.57
C GLY A 101 15.72 19.73 4.18
N ARG A 102 15.02 18.78 3.55
CA ARG A 102 15.62 17.56 2.99
C ARG A 102 15.39 17.51 1.48
N ASN A 103 16.38 17.04 0.76
CA ASN A 103 16.28 16.89 -0.69
C ASN A 103 15.44 15.66 -1.04
N ALA A 104 14.12 15.75 -0.82
CA ALA A 104 13.18 14.71 -1.18
C ALA A 104 13.16 14.55 -2.72
N PHE A 105 13.16 13.32 -3.20
CA PHE A 105 13.11 13.03 -4.63
C PHE A 105 12.05 11.99 -4.96
N THR A 106 11.62 11.99 -6.20
CA THR A 106 10.69 11.00 -6.77
C THR A 106 11.43 10.12 -7.78
N LEU A 107 10.93 8.90 -7.99
CA LEU A 107 11.47 8.05 -9.05
C LEU A 107 10.99 8.54 -10.42
N LEU A 108 11.85 8.41 -11.44
CA LEU A 108 11.57 8.69 -12.85
C LEU A 108 10.92 10.07 -13.08
N PRO A 109 11.49 11.16 -12.55
CA PRO A 109 10.90 12.50 -12.68
C PRO A 109 10.76 12.93 -14.15
N GLU A 110 11.62 12.42 -15.04
CA GLU A 110 11.59 12.68 -16.48
C GLU A 110 10.33 12.13 -17.18
N LYS A 111 9.58 11.22 -16.53
CA LYS A 111 8.31 10.69 -17.06
C LYS A 111 7.12 11.63 -16.83
N GLY A 112 7.28 12.68 -16.03
CA GLY A 112 6.25 13.68 -15.79
C GLY A 112 4.97 13.15 -15.11
N THR A 113 5.04 11.99 -14.46
CA THR A 113 3.88 11.32 -13.86
C THR A 113 3.43 11.92 -12.52
N LYS A 114 4.22 12.82 -11.95
CA LYS A 114 3.96 13.50 -10.65
C LYS A 114 3.55 12.52 -9.53
N PRO A 115 4.39 11.55 -9.18
CA PRO A 115 4.06 10.57 -8.15
C PRO A 115 3.98 11.23 -6.77
N THR A 116 3.14 10.66 -5.90
CA THR A 116 2.99 11.08 -4.49
C THR A 116 3.85 10.26 -3.52
N VAL A 117 4.77 9.45 -4.05
CA VAL A 117 5.76 8.72 -3.27
C VAL A 117 7.09 9.44 -3.36
N PHE A 118 7.61 9.83 -2.21
CA PHE A 118 8.88 10.55 -2.09
C PHE A 118 9.90 9.70 -1.33
N TYR A 119 11.14 9.85 -1.71
CA TYR A 119 12.27 9.24 -1.05
C TYR A 119 13.11 10.31 -0.38
N LEU A 120 13.46 10.06 0.86
CA LEU A 120 14.31 10.97 1.62
C LEU A 120 15.73 10.37 1.72
N PRO A 121 16.76 11.13 1.38
CA PRO A 121 18.13 10.69 1.64
C PRO A 121 18.37 10.51 3.14
N PRO A 122 19.36 9.71 3.54
CA PRO A 122 19.75 9.63 4.94
C PRO A 122 20.09 11.02 5.47
N LYS A 123 19.81 11.26 6.75
CA LYS A 123 20.27 12.50 7.41
C LYS A 123 21.78 12.56 7.28
N ALA A 124 22.30 13.71 6.84
CA ALA A 124 23.74 13.95 6.92
C ALA A 124 24.16 13.75 8.37
N LYS A 125 25.21 12.95 8.60
CA LYS A 125 25.81 12.87 9.92
C LYS A 125 26.34 14.28 10.23
N GLU A 126 25.82 14.89 11.27
CA GLU A 126 26.47 16.07 11.85
C GLU A 126 27.86 15.60 12.31
N VAL A 127 28.89 16.08 11.65
CA VAL A 127 30.31 15.85 11.99
C VAL A 127 30.69 16.84 13.04
#